data_030eaebc37bff5b68fc6eb7b49271608
#
_entry.id   030eaebc37bff5b68fc6eb7b49271608
#
_cell.length_a   1.000
_cell.length_b   1.000
_cell.length_c   1.000
_cell.angle_alpha   90.00
_cell.angle_beta   90.00
_cell.angle_gamma   90.00
#
_symmetry.space_group_name_H-M   'P 1'
#
loop_
_entity.id
_entity.type
_entity.pdbx_description
1 polymer ?
#
loop_
_entity_poly.entity_id
_entity_poly.type
_entity_poly.pdbx_seq_one_letter_code
_entity_poly.pdbx_strand_id
1 'polypeptide(L)'
;MRFVNFLFLVFFLMIFSCTKDKVDDNVNLVCADVVSFGQEIEPLMNQHCIGCHNSSSASGGYNLEGHTNISNQADQIIGAMQASGFQLMPIGGPALNDDLIQRFLCWIEQGKLNN
;
A
#
# COMPACT_ATOMS: atom_id res chain seq x y z
N MET A 1 43.41 11.28 37.15
CA MET A 1 41.95 11.01 37.19
C MET A 1 41.11 11.91 36.29
N ARG A 2 41.51 13.09 35.87
CA ARG A 2 40.71 14.00 35.02
C ARG A 2 40.67 13.61 33.53
N PHE A 3 41.68 12.95 33.01
CA PHE A 3 41.77 12.52 31.60
C PHE A 3 40.92 11.28 31.29
N VAL A 4 40.74 10.39 32.24
CA VAL A 4 39.95 9.15 32.05
C VAL A 4 38.45 9.47 31.93
N ASN A 5 37.96 10.46 32.69
CA ASN A 5 36.57 10.88 32.62
C ASN A 5 36.23 11.58 31.28
N PHE A 6 37.21 12.28 30.68
CA PHE A 6 37.00 12.93 29.38
C PHE A 6 36.93 11.93 28.24
N LEU A 7 37.74 10.86 28.31
CA LEU A 7 37.71 9.79 27.31
C LEU A 7 36.40 8.98 27.37
N PHE A 8 35.86 8.77 28.57
CA PHE A 8 34.56 8.08 28.74
C PHE A 8 33.39 8.91 28.21
N LEU A 9 33.44 10.24 28.38
CA LEU A 9 32.39 11.14 27.90
C LEU A 9 32.36 11.20 26.34
N VAL A 10 33.52 11.17 25.69
CA VAL A 10 33.63 11.17 24.23
C VAL A 10 33.18 9.83 23.65
N PHE A 11 33.43 8.70 24.33
CA PHE A 11 33.02 7.39 23.88
C PHE A 11 31.49 7.19 23.98
N PHE A 12 30.84 7.84 24.96
CA PHE A 12 29.37 7.72 25.14
C PHE A 12 28.56 8.52 24.09
N LEU A 13 29.18 9.51 23.44
CA LEU A 13 28.53 10.33 22.39
C LEU A 13 28.49 9.68 21.00
N MET A 14 29.16 8.55 20.79
CA MET A 14 29.28 7.91 19.47
C MET A 14 28.21 6.83 19.19
N ILE A 15 27.29 6.56 20.12
CA ILE A 15 26.35 5.45 19.97
C ILE A 15 24.90 5.86 19.64
N PHE A 16 24.66 7.16 19.34
CA PHE A 16 23.36 7.62 18.86
C PHE A 16 23.41 8.04 17.38
N SER A 17 23.99 7.21 16.54
CA SER A 17 23.75 7.30 15.10
C SER A 17 22.54 6.45 14.78
N CYS A 18 21.35 6.98 15.07
CA CYS A 18 20.11 6.45 14.50
C CYS A 18 20.10 6.87 13.02
N THR A 19 20.57 6.02 12.13
CA THR A 19 20.26 6.13 10.71
C THR A 19 18.77 5.87 10.57
N LYS A 20 17.97 6.93 10.44
CA LYS A 20 16.65 6.80 9.82
C LYS A 20 16.92 6.38 8.38
N ASP A 21 16.74 5.12 8.10
CA ASP A 21 16.55 4.68 6.73
C ASP A 21 15.32 5.44 6.22
N LYS A 22 15.56 6.46 5.41
CA LYS A 22 14.51 7.03 4.58
C LYS A 22 14.12 5.89 3.65
N VAL A 23 12.90 5.35 3.84
CA VAL A 23 12.24 4.61 2.79
C VAL A 23 12.32 5.52 1.57
N ASP A 24 13.10 5.11 0.58
CA ASP A 24 13.16 5.81 -0.70
C ASP A 24 11.74 5.82 -1.25
N ASP A 25 11.13 7.01 -1.37
CA ASP A 25 9.85 7.24 -2.04
C ASP A 25 9.93 6.97 -3.56
N ASN A 26 11.05 6.47 -4.04
CA ASN A 26 11.24 5.87 -5.35
C ASN A 26 11.01 4.35 -5.27
N VAL A 27 9.78 3.94 -4.98
CA VAL A 27 9.34 2.62 -5.41
C VAL A 27 9.37 2.68 -6.94
N ASN A 28 10.45 2.17 -7.51
CA ASN A 28 10.55 1.98 -8.95
C ASN A 28 9.51 0.91 -9.29
N LEU A 29 8.29 1.36 -9.66
CA LEU A 29 7.20 0.48 -10.01
C LEU A 29 7.61 -0.30 -11.27
N VAL A 30 8.11 -1.52 -11.07
CA VAL A 30 8.48 -2.42 -12.17
C VAL A 30 7.28 -3.29 -12.50
N CYS A 31 6.55 -2.90 -13.55
CA CYS A 31 5.44 -3.67 -14.09
C CYS A 31 5.96 -4.54 -15.24
N ALA A 32 6.53 -5.70 -14.90
CA ALA A 32 7.17 -6.60 -15.88
C ALA A 32 6.16 -7.27 -16.81
N ASP A 33 4.97 -7.59 -16.28
CA ASP A 33 3.92 -8.32 -17.00
C ASP A 33 2.63 -7.50 -17.07
N VAL A 34 1.79 -7.80 -18.05
CA VAL A 34 0.45 -7.21 -18.15
C VAL A 34 -0.43 -7.83 -17.07
N VAL A 35 -0.96 -6.99 -16.21
CA VAL A 35 -1.86 -7.42 -15.12
C VAL A 35 -3.27 -7.65 -15.69
N SER A 36 -3.80 -8.84 -15.48
CA SER A 36 -5.16 -9.19 -15.91
C SER A 36 -6.20 -8.77 -14.86
N PHE A 37 -7.24 -8.08 -15.32
CA PHE A 37 -8.36 -7.76 -14.47
C PHE A 37 -9.04 -9.04 -13.95
N GLY A 38 -9.44 -9.92 -14.86
CA GLY A 38 -10.21 -11.12 -14.50
C GLY A 38 -9.43 -12.16 -13.68
N GLN A 39 -8.11 -12.24 -13.87
CA GLN A 39 -7.30 -13.26 -13.18
C GLN A 39 -6.63 -12.75 -11.92
N GLU A 40 -6.41 -11.44 -11.77
CA GLU A 40 -5.63 -10.90 -10.67
C GLU A 40 -6.39 -9.83 -9.88
N ILE A 41 -6.96 -8.82 -10.54
CA ILE A 41 -7.59 -7.70 -9.84
C ILE A 41 -8.97 -8.08 -9.28
N GLU A 42 -9.83 -8.71 -10.06
CA GLU A 42 -11.15 -9.11 -9.60
C GLU A 42 -11.09 -10.12 -8.44
N PRO A 43 -10.24 -11.16 -8.46
CA PRO A 43 -10.05 -12.04 -7.30
C PRO A 43 -9.51 -11.30 -6.06
N LEU A 44 -8.58 -10.37 -6.22
CA LEU A 44 -8.07 -9.54 -5.12
C LEU A 44 -9.21 -8.74 -4.48
N MET A 45 -10.03 -8.08 -5.29
CA MET A 45 -11.16 -7.29 -4.82
C MET A 45 -12.21 -8.17 -4.13
N ASN A 46 -12.53 -9.32 -4.71
CA ASN A 46 -13.48 -10.28 -4.14
C ASN A 46 -13.03 -10.79 -2.77
N GLN A 47 -11.75 -11.04 -2.60
CA GLN A 47 -11.19 -11.56 -1.36
C GLN A 47 -11.12 -10.51 -0.24
N HIS A 48 -10.81 -9.26 -0.57
CA HIS A 48 -10.44 -8.27 0.44
C HIS A 48 -11.40 -7.07 0.56
N CYS A 49 -12.24 -6.81 -0.43
CA CYS A 49 -13.02 -5.56 -0.51
C CYS A 49 -14.54 -5.78 -0.61
N ILE A 50 -14.97 -6.71 -1.48
CA ILE A 50 -16.39 -6.89 -1.85
C ILE A 50 -17.26 -7.31 -0.66
N GLY A 51 -16.70 -7.96 0.36
CA GLY A 51 -17.46 -8.32 1.57
C GLY A 51 -18.18 -7.13 2.22
N CYS A 52 -17.57 -5.94 2.14
CA CYS A 52 -18.13 -4.70 2.69
C CYS A 52 -18.54 -3.69 1.60
N HIS A 53 -17.96 -3.78 0.41
CA HIS A 53 -18.13 -2.81 -0.67
C HIS A 53 -18.83 -3.43 -1.89
N ASN A 54 -20.00 -4.00 -1.68
CA ASN A 54 -20.86 -4.59 -2.72
C ASN A 54 -22.14 -3.76 -2.92
N SER A 55 -22.95 -4.14 -3.91
CA SER A 55 -24.19 -3.45 -4.26
C SER A 55 -25.23 -3.46 -3.13
N SER A 56 -25.18 -4.44 -2.23
CA SER A 56 -26.10 -4.56 -1.09
C SER A 56 -25.59 -3.80 0.16
N SER A 57 -24.30 -3.63 0.29
CA SER A 57 -23.62 -3.03 1.43
C SER A 57 -22.48 -2.11 0.97
N ALA A 58 -22.82 -1.06 0.24
CA ALA A 58 -21.83 -0.08 -0.25
C ALA A 58 -21.28 0.75 0.91
N SER A 59 -20.44 0.15 1.76
CA SER A 59 -19.84 0.81 2.92
C SER A 59 -19.13 2.09 2.52
N GLY A 60 -19.40 3.18 3.22
CA GLY A 60 -18.87 4.50 2.89
C GLY A 60 -19.34 5.05 1.52
N GLY A 61 -20.35 4.45 0.91
CA GLY A 61 -20.86 4.84 -0.41
C GLY A 61 -20.11 4.20 -1.59
N TYR A 62 -19.18 3.27 -1.30
CA TYR A 62 -18.36 2.61 -2.34
C TYR A 62 -18.92 1.23 -2.68
N ASN A 63 -19.41 1.06 -3.91
CA ASN A 63 -19.64 -0.25 -4.50
C ASN A 63 -18.46 -0.56 -5.43
N LEU A 64 -17.77 -1.66 -5.15
CA LEU A 64 -16.56 -2.08 -5.86
C LEU A 64 -16.79 -3.38 -6.68
N GLU A 65 -18.03 -3.70 -7.02
CA GLU A 65 -18.34 -4.84 -7.88
C GLU A 65 -18.12 -4.51 -9.34
N GLY A 66 -17.32 -5.34 -10.00
CA GLY A 66 -17.06 -5.27 -11.44
C GLY A 66 -16.09 -4.20 -11.87
N HIS A 67 -15.55 -4.40 -13.07
CA HIS A 67 -14.48 -3.58 -13.64
C HIS A 67 -14.77 -2.08 -13.64
N THR A 68 -15.95 -1.66 -14.07
CA THR A 68 -16.30 -0.23 -14.19
C THR A 68 -16.22 0.48 -12.84
N ASN A 69 -16.78 -0.11 -11.79
CA ASN A 69 -16.77 0.48 -10.46
C ASN A 69 -15.36 0.56 -9.88
N ILE A 70 -14.59 -0.51 -10.03
CA ILE A 70 -13.20 -0.57 -9.56
C ILE A 70 -12.36 0.43 -10.32
N SER A 71 -12.48 0.48 -11.64
CA SER A 71 -11.71 1.40 -12.49
C SER A 71 -11.98 2.88 -12.18
N ASN A 72 -13.25 3.24 -11.92
CA ASN A 72 -13.63 4.61 -11.61
C ASN A 72 -13.16 5.05 -10.21
N GLN A 73 -12.95 4.11 -9.30
CA GLN A 73 -12.58 4.35 -7.91
C GLN A 73 -11.13 3.93 -7.60
N ALA A 74 -10.32 3.69 -8.62
CA ALA A 74 -8.98 3.13 -8.46
C ALA A 74 -8.07 3.96 -7.56
N ASP A 75 -8.14 5.29 -7.65
CA ASP A 75 -7.32 6.21 -6.85
C ASP A 75 -7.70 6.15 -5.35
N GLN A 76 -9.00 6.04 -5.06
CA GLN A 76 -9.49 5.88 -3.70
C GLN A 76 -9.12 4.50 -3.13
N ILE A 77 -9.21 3.46 -3.95
CA ILE A 77 -8.85 2.10 -3.57
C ILE A 77 -7.37 2.02 -3.22
N ILE A 78 -6.48 2.49 -4.09
CA ILE A 78 -5.05 2.45 -3.82
C ILE A 78 -4.66 3.33 -2.62
N GLY A 79 -5.28 4.51 -2.48
CA GLY A 79 -5.10 5.36 -1.32
C GLY A 79 -5.49 4.68 -0.01
N ALA A 80 -6.58 3.91 -0.02
CA ALA A 80 -7.03 3.13 1.14
C ALA A 80 -6.13 1.92 1.43
N MET A 81 -5.62 1.23 0.40
CA MET A 81 -4.66 0.14 0.56
C MET A 81 -3.36 0.61 1.22
N GLN A 82 -2.92 1.84 0.93
CA GLN A 82 -1.68 2.44 1.41
C GLN A 82 -1.84 3.38 2.61
N ALA A 83 -3.05 3.60 3.11
CA ALA A 83 -3.37 4.62 4.11
C ALA A 83 -2.90 6.04 3.69
N SER A 84 -2.92 6.33 2.39
CA SER A 84 -2.49 7.61 1.82
C SER A 84 -3.70 8.53 1.58
N GLY A 85 -3.97 9.40 2.54
CA GLY A 85 -5.13 10.30 2.49
C GLY A 85 -6.49 9.64 2.76
N PHE A 86 -6.50 8.33 2.98
CA PHE A 86 -7.68 7.51 3.28
C PHE A 86 -7.43 6.61 4.49
N GLN A 87 -8.50 6.15 5.12
CA GLN A 87 -8.38 5.12 6.14
C GLN A 87 -7.84 3.82 5.53
N LEU A 88 -6.92 3.17 6.26
CA LEU A 88 -6.40 1.87 5.85
C LEU A 88 -7.52 0.85 5.69
N MET A 89 -7.52 0.16 4.56
CA MET A 89 -8.41 -0.96 4.27
C MET A 89 -7.60 -2.24 3.97
N PRO A 90 -8.11 -3.41 4.35
CA PRO A 90 -9.37 -3.68 5.06
C PRO A 90 -9.37 -3.17 6.52
N ILE A 91 -10.51 -2.64 6.97
CA ILE A 91 -10.67 -2.15 8.35
C ILE A 91 -10.45 -3.28 9.35
N GLY A 92 -9.60 -3.01 10.37
CA GLY A 92 -9.35 -3.95 11.47
C GLY A 92 -8.52 -5.18 11.10
N GLY A 93 -8.15 -5.31 9.83
CA GLY A 93 -7.23 -6.34 9.35
C GLY A 93 -5.78 -5.82 9.26
N PRO A 94 -4.82 -6.71 9.00
CA PRO A 94 -3.50 -6.27 8.60
C PRO A 94 -3.58 -5.56 7.25
N ALA A 95 -2.63 -4.64 6.99
CA ALA A 95 -2.43 -4.10 5.65
C ALA A 95 -2.25 -5.23 4.62
N LEU A 96 -2.69 -5.00 3.39
CA LEU A 96 -2.37 -5.91 2.30
C LEU A 96 -0.85 -5.97 2.12
N ASN A 97 -0.36 -7.11 1.64
CA ASN A 97 1.06 -7.23 1.34
C ASN A 97 1.44 -6.36 0.12
N ASP A 98 2.70 -5.99 0.05
CA ASP A 98 3.21 -5.07 -0.96
C ASP A 98 3.03 -5.62 -2.39
N ASP A 99 3.07 -6.93 -2.59
CA ASP A 99 2.87 -7.55 -3.91
C ASP A 99 1.47 -7.30 -4.46
N LEU A 100 0.44 -7.39 -3.61
CA LEU A 100 -0.94 -7.12 -4.01
C LEU A 100 -1.15 -5.64 -4.33
N ILE A 101 -0.57 -4.77 -3.52
CA ILE A 101 -0.61 -3.32 -3.73
C ILE A 101 0.11 -2.97 -5.05
N GLN A 102 1.27 -3.56 -5.29
CA GLN A 102 2.04 -3.37 -6.52
C GLN A 102 1.28 -3.87 -7.75
N ARG A 103 0.61 -5.02 -7.67
CA ARG A 103 -0.24 -5.54 -8.76
C ARG A 103 -1.35 -4.55 -9.12
N PHE A 104 -2.01 -3.99 -8.12
CA PHE A 104 -3.07 -3.01 -8.35
C PHE A 104 -2.51 -1.71 -8.96
N LEU A 105 -1.36 -1.23 -8.48
CA LEU A 105 -0.66 -0.08 -9.07
C LEU A 105 -0.28 -0.33 -10.53
N CYS A 106 0.28 -1.49 -10.86
CA CYS A 106 0.63 -1.85 -12.22
C CYS A 106 -0.61 -1.89 -13.14
N TRP A 107 -1.73 -2.41 -12.65
CA TRP A 107 -2.97 -2.39 -13.41
C TRP A 107 -3.46 -0.95 -13.70
N ILE A 108 -3.32 -0.03 -12.74
CA ILE A 108 -3.63 1.40 -12.95
C ILE A 108 -2.71 1.98 -14.02
N GLU A 109 -1.39 1.81 -13.90
CA GLU A 109 -0.38 2.32 -14.83
C GLU A 109 -0.57 1.79 -16.26
N GLN A 110 -1.03 0.56 -16.42
CA GLN A 110 -1.33 -0.08 -17.68
C GLN A 110 -2.68 0.36 -18.29
N GLY A 111 -3.37 1.31 -17.66
CA GLY A 111 -4.62 1.89 -18.17
C GLY A 111 -5.87 1.17 -17.72
N LYS A 112 -5.81 0.40 -16.66
CA LYS A 112 -6.97 -0.28 -16.04
C LYS A 112 -7.70 -1.19 -17.06
N LEU A 113 -6.93 -2.05 -17.70
CA LEU A 113 -7.43 -2.95 -18.75
C LEU A 113 -8.54 -3.87 -18.21
N ASN A 114 -9.54 -4.14 -19.02
CA ASN A 114 -10.60 -5.11 -18.76
C ASN A 114 -10.33 -6.38 -19.58
N ASN A 115 -9.42 -7.23 -19.10
CA ASN A 115 -8.88 -8.40 -19.81
C ASN A 115 -8.92 -9.67 -18.96
#